data_18a721766f7df924f596a85e13c04de0
#
_entry.id   18a721766f7df924f596a85e13c04de0
#
_cell.length_a   1.000
_cell.length_b   1.000
_cell.length_c   1.000
_cell.angle_alpha   90.00
_cell.angle_beta   90.00
_cell.angle_gamma   90.00
#
_symmetry.space_group_name_H-M   'P 1'
#
loop_
_entity.id
_entity.type
_entity.pdbx_description
1 polymer ?
#
loop_
_entity_poly.entity_id
_entity_poly.type
_entity_poly.pdbx_seq_one_letter_code
_entity_poly.pdbx_strand_id
1 'polypeptide(L)'
;MSIAREAEPMSEVFRIDASPSRISDAERAEILADPGFGRFFSDHMSIVYWDADNGWHGAAVTELRPFTIHPACSMLHYAQGVFEGLKAYGRTDGSIWLFRPLLNARRFRQSAARLALPQLSDDLFLSSLISLVQVDRAWVPTDDRECSLYLRPFMFGAEEGLTVRPSQRVTYAVIASPSGPYFPGGANGMWQWVGKYPRAWAGGTGSAKFGGNYSSNLLAEMEAQEHGCDNVLFLDHDGYVQESGTMNVFVITSDGELVTPSLGTILEGVTRASMLSLAPAHGLAPVERQIPFGELKRDCISGKIREIFAVGTGAVVNPIVGFKGPECEFIVADGAPGPQSQALRTHLLDIQYGRRDDPFDWMVEIPLPNHRAAREGS
;
A
#
# COMPACT_ATOMS: atom_id res chain seq x y z
N MET A 1 -2.80 -7.37 -33.18
CA MET A 1 -3.51 -8.50 -32.55
C MET A 1 -4.30 -7.92 -31.40
N SER A 2 -5.63 -7.97 -31.51
CA SER A 2 -6.57 -7.34 -30.60
C SER A 2 -6.61 -8.12 -29.27
N ILE A 3 -6.14 -7.51 -28.17
CA ILE A 3 -6.32 -7.99 -26.79
C ILE A 3 -7.36 -7.07 -26.14
N ALA A 4 -8.55 -7.05 -26.68
CA ALA A 4 -9.69 -6.39 -26.05
C ALA A 4 -10.92 -7.28 -26.23
N ARG A 5 -11.07 -8.26 -25.34
CA ARG A 5 -12.40 -8.70 -24.94
C ARG A 5 -12.69 -7.98 -23.64
N GLU A 6 -13.54 -6.98 -23.71
CA GLU A 6 -14.21 -6.43 -22.53
C GLU A 6 -14.91 -7.59 -21.82
N ALA A 7 -14.50 -7.85 -20.59
CA ALA A 7 -15.17 -8.83 -19.75
C ALA A 7 -16.55 -8.26 -19.38
N GLU A 8 -17.62 -9.02 -19.66
CA GLU A 8 -18.94 -8.71 -19.15
C GLU A 8 -18.93 -8.60 -17.62
N PRO A 9 -19.77 -7.75 -17.02
CA PRO A 9 -19.82 -7.55 -15.58
C PRO A 9 -20.33 -8.84 -14.92
N MET A 10 -19.43 -9.67 -14.45
CA MET A 10 -19.77 -10.78 -13.56
C MET A 10 -19.81 -10.23 -12.14
N SER A 11 -21.01 -10.08 -11.57
CA SER A 11 -21.17 -10.02 -10.11
C SER A 11 -20.88 -11.42 -9.56
N GLU A 12 -19.60 -11.82 -9.52
CA GLU A 12 -19.23 -13.09 -8.94
C GLU A 12 -19.41 -13.01 -7.42
N VAL A 13 -20.41 -13.76 -6.94
CA VAL A 13 -20.58 -14.05 -5.54
C VAL A 13 -19.45 -15.00 -5.15
N PHE A 14 -18.53 -14.56 -4.28
CA PHE A 14 -17.48 -15.42 -3.75
C PHE A 14 -18.13 -16.60 -2.99
N ARG A 15 -17.76 -17.84 -3.36
CA ARG A 15 -18.14 -19.01 -2.58
C ARG A 15 -17.43 -18.94 -1.24
N ILE A 16 -18.14 -19.16 -0.15
CA ILE A 16 -17.57 -19.13 1.20
C ILE A 16 -17.31 -20.57 1.66
N ASP A 17 -16.04 -20.96 1.67
CA ASP A 17 -15.55 -22.22 2.22
C ASP A 17 -14.90 -21.94 3.57
N ALA A 18 -15.72 -21.73 4.61
CA ALA A 18 -15.21 -21.30 5.91
C ALA A 18 -14.27 -22.35 6.53
N SER A 19 -13.17 -21.88 7.13
CA SER A 19 -12.21 -22.73 7.84
C SER A 19 -12.90 -23.45 9.01
N PRO A 20 -12.71 -24.76 9.15
CA PRO A 20 -13.13 -25.50 10.35
C PRO A 20 -12.23 -25.19 11.57
N SER A 21 -11.05 -24.64 11.36
CA SER A 21 -10.00 -24.43 12.37
C SER A 21 -9.72 -22.93 12.56
N ARG A 22 -10.71 -22.18 13.01
CA ARG A 22 -10.49 -20.76 13.40
C ARG A 22 -9.79 -20.71 14.73
N ILE A 23 -8.91 -19.70 14.90
CA ILE A 23 -8.35 -19.43 16.24
C ILE A 23 -9.45 -19.01 17.21
N SER A 24 -9.23 -19.26 18.49
CA SER A 24 -10.19 -18.89 19.53
C SER A 24 -10.36 -17.38 19.67
N ASP A 25 -11.51 -16.94 20.17
CA ASP A 25 -11.77 -15.53 20.44
C ASP A 25 -10.76 -14.94 21.44
N ALA A 26 -10.31 -15.74 22.41
CA ALA A 26 -9.32 -15.33 23.40
C ALA A 26 -7.95 -15.10 22.74
N GLU A 27 -7.47 -16.02 21.93
CA GLU A 27 -6.20 -15.87 21.21
C GLU A 27 -6.23 -14.72 20.22
N ARG A 28 -7.34 -14.53 19.49
CA ARG A 28 -7.52 -13.37 18.62
C ARG A 28 -7.47 -12.05 19.41
N ALA A 29 -8.10 -12.01 20.57
CA ALA A 29 -8.07 -10.82 21.43
C ALA A 29 -6.65 -10.48 21.90
N GLU A 30 -5.83 -11.48 22.24
CA GLU A 30 -4.42 -11.29 22.59
C GLU A 30 -3.63 -10.72 21.41
N ILE A 31 -3.82 -11.24 20.20
CA ILE A 31 -3.19 -10.73 18.97
C ILE A 31 -3.62 -9.27 18.70
N LEU A 32 -4.91 -8.97 18.81
CA LEU A 32 -5.44 -7.63 18.59
C LEU A 32 -4.99 -6.61 19.65
N ALA A 33 -4.57 -7.07 20.83
CA ALA A 33 -4.00 -6.19 21.86
C ALA A 33 -2.65 -5.59 21.46
N ASP A 34 -1.80 -6.36 20.73
CA ASP A 34 -0.51 -5.89 20.18
C ASP A 34 -0.22 -6.56 18.83
N PRO A 35 -0.92 -6.15 17.76
CA PRO A 35 -0.84 -6.85 16.49
C PRO A 35 0.51 -6.65 15.76
N GLY A 36 1.26 -5.59 16.05
CA GLY A 36 2.43 -5.21 15.27
C GLY A 36 2.04 -4.88 13.82
N PHE A 37 2.92 -5.17 12.87
CA PHE A 37 2.64 -5.03 11.44
C PHE A 37 3.09 -6.27 10.67
N GLY A 38 2.15 -6.97 9.99
CA GLY A 38 2.45 -8.13 9.14
C GLY A 38 2.95 -9.39 9.89
N ARG A 39 2.75 -9.50 11.20
CA ARG A 39 3.19 -10.62 12.05
C ARG A 39 2.15 -11.73 12.17
N PHE A 40 0.90 -11.34 12.21
CA PHE A 40 -0.24 -12.24 12.33
C PHE A 40 -1.16 -12.09 11.13
N PHE A 41 -1.92 -13.12 10.83
CA PHE A 41 -2.85 -13.13 9.71
C PHE A 41 -4.22 -13.59 10.18
N SER A 42 -5.28 -13.17 9.47
CA SER A 42 -6.64 -13.66 9.72
C SER A 42 -6.82 -15.11 9.27
N ASP A 43 -7.95 -15.72 9.61
CA ASP A 43 -8.20 -17.15 9.39
C ASP A 43 -8.40 -17.54 7.91
N HIS A 44 -8.74 -16.55 7.05
CA HIS A 44 -9.11 -16.84 5.66
C HIS A 44 -8.31 -16.00 4.66
N MET A 45 -8.41 -16.40 3.38
CA MET A 45 -7.97 -15.66 2.21
C MET A 45 -9.04 -15.68 1.12
N SER A 46 -9.14 -14.62 0.34
CA SER A 46 -9.84 -14.66 -0.94
C SER A 46 -8.91 -15.18 -2.02
N ILE A 47 -9.44 -16.00 -2.94
CA ILE A 47 -8.67 -16.54 -4.06
C ILE A 47 -9.51 -16.54 -5.34
N VAL A 48 -8.88 -16.23 -6.48
CA VAL A 48 -9.45 -16.33 -7.82
C VAL A 48 -8.35 -16.80 -8.77
N TYR A 49 -8.70 -17.67 -9.70
CA TYR A 49 -7.77 -18.15 -10.72
C TYR A 49 -8.08 -17.55 -12.07
N TRP A 50 -7.06 -17.49 -12.90
CA TRP A 50 -7.22 -17.11 -14.30
C TRP A 50 -6.41 -18.07 -15.17
N ASP A 51 -7.01 -18.46 -16.28
CA ASP A 51 -6.32 -19.10 -17.40
C ASP A 51 -6.80 -18.54 -18.73
N ALA A 52 -6.05 -18.83 -19.80
CA ALA A 52 -6.33 -18.27 -21.13
C ALA A 52 -7.63 -18.79 -21.76
N ASP A 53 -8.12 -19.97 -21.33
CA ASP A 53 -9.31 -20.61 -21.88
C ASP A 53 -10.59 -20.14 -21.18
N ASN A 54 -10.54 -19.94 -19.86
CA ASN A 54 -11.70 -19.68 -19.02
C ASN A 54 -11.78 -18.23 -18.50
N GLY A 55 -10.70 -17.44 -18.61
CA GLY A 55 -10.63 -16.13 -17.98
C GLY A 55 -10.56 -16.25 -16.44
N TRP A 56 -11.12 -15.27 -15.73
CA TRP A 56 -11.21 -15.28 -14.27
C TRP A 56 -12.30 -16.27 -13.81
N HIS A 57 -11.96 -17.16 -12.86
CA HIS A 57 -12.88 -18.20 -12.38
C HIS A 57 -12.52 -18.67 -10.98
N GLY A 58 -13.44 -19.43 -10.36
CA GLY A 58 -13.21 -20.12 -9.08
C GLY A 58 -13.10 -19.17 -7.88
N ALA A 59 -13.79 -18.01 -7.91
CA ALA A 59 -13.79 -17.04 -6.83
C ALA A 59 -14.30 -17.65 -5.51
N ALA A 60 -13.46 -17.64 -4.47
CA ALA A 60 -13.81 -18.19 -3.17
C ALA A 60 -13.09 -17.46 -2.02
N VAL A 61 -13.71 -17.46 -0.84
CA VAL A 61 -13.03 -17.21 0.44
C VAL A 61 -12.80 -18.57 1.10
N THR A 62 -11.54 -18.91 1.35
CA THR A 62 -11.13 -20.21 1.87
C THR A 62 -10.24 -20.02 3.10
N GLU A 63 -9.98 -21.12 3.82
CA GLU A 63 -8.94 -21.14 4.86
C GLU A 63 -7.61 -20.56 4.35
N LEU A 64 -6.95 -19.76 5.18
CA LEU A 64 -5.59 -19.30 4.91
C LEU A 64 -4.63 -20.49 5.00
N ARG A 65 -4.03 -20.86 3.86
CA ARG A 65 -3.14 -22.01 3.75
C ARG A 65 -1.97 -21.73 2.80
N PRO A 66 -0.85 -22.44 2.93
CA PRO A 66 0.25 -22.37 1.98
C PRO A 66 -0.18 -22.71 0.55
N PHE A 67 0.41 -22.02 -0.43
CA PHE A 67 0.31 -22.43 -1.83
C PHE A 67 1.28 -23.58 -2.10
N THR A 68 0.84 -24.59 -2.84
CA THR A 68 1.74 -25.57 -3.46
C THR A 68 2.17 -25.02 -4.81
N ILE A 69 3.45 -24.71 -4.96
CA ILE A 69 4.01 -24.08 -6.15
C ILE A 69 5.08 -25.02 -6.74
N HIS A 70 4.96 -25.31 -8.05
CA HIS A 70 5.98 -26.09 -8.75
C HIS A 70 7.30 -25.30 -8.84
N PRO A 71 8.49 -25.95 -8.70
CA PRO A 71 9.77 -25.24 -8.76
C PRO A 71 10.02 -24.45 -10.05
N ALA A 72 9.40 -24.84 -11.18
CA ALA A 72 9.46 -24.10 -12.44
C ALA A 72 8.39 -23.01 -12.57
N CYS A 73 7.72 -22.60 -11.48
CA CYS A 73 6.74 -21.53 -11.51
C CYS A 73 7.38 -20.22 -11.99
N SER A 74 6.78 -19.55 -12.96
CA SER A 74 7.30 -18.33 -13.57
C SER A 74 7.52 -17.20 -12.55
N MET A 75 6.71 -17.12 -11.49
CA MET A 75 6.90 -16.15 -10.41
C MET A 75 8.25 -16.31 -9.71
N LEU A 76 8.72 -17.54 -9.48
CA LEU A 76 9.98 -17.82 -8.79
C LEU A 76 11.22 -17.41 -9.59
N HIS A 77 11.13 -17.41 -10.93
CA HIS A 77 12.26 -17.14 -11.80
C HIS A 77 12.25 -15.72 -12.38
N TYR A 78 11.06 -15.18 -12.68
CA TYR A 78 10.93 -13.92 -13.42
C TYR A 78 10.15 -12.87 -12.64
N ALA A 79 9.80 -13.14 -11.37
CA ALA A 79 9.09 -12.25 -10.48
C ALA A 79 7.82 -11.64 -11.11
N GLN A 80 7.15 -12.36 -12.04
CA GLN A 80 5.93 -11.89 -12.68
C GLN A 80 4.77 -11.86 -11.69
N GLY A 81 4.70 -10.78 -10.89
CA GLY A 81 3.69 -10.61 -9.86
C GLY A 81 3.57 -9.17 -9.42
N VAL A 82 2.37 -8.79 -9.01
CA VAL A 82 2.01 -7.47 -8.51
C VAL A 82 1.25 -7.59 -7.20
N PHE A 83 1.25 -6.52 -6.41
CA PHE A 83 0.55 -6.52 -5.14
C PHE A 83 -0.04 -5.15 -4.81
N GLU A 84 -0.94 -5.13 -3.84
CA GLU A 84 -1.53 -3.93 -3.28
C GLU A 84 -1.45 -3.92 -1.76
N GLY A 85 -1.81 -2.80 -1.18
CA GLY A 85 -1.95 -2.65 0.26
C GLY A 85 -2.92 -1.55 0.58
N LEU A 86 -3.98 -1.91 1.30
CA LEU A 86 -4.98 -0.99 1.82
C LEU A 86 -5.45 -1.48 3.19
N LYS A 87 -6.27 -0.69 3.86
CA LYS A 87 -6.71 -0.99 5.23
C LYS A 87 -8.24 -0.99 5.31
N ALA A 88 -8.78 -1.90 6.11
CA ALA A 88 -10.13 -1.85 6.61
C ALA A 88 -10.12 -1.27 8.02
N TYR A 89 -10.92 -0.24 8.22
CA TYR A 89 -11.03 0.55 9.45
C TYR A 89 -12.34 0.19 10.15
N GLY A 90 -12.24 -0.31 11.38
CA GLY A 90 -13.39 -0.48 12.24
C GLY A 90 -13.75 0.84 12.94
N ARG A 91 -15.04 1.10 13.07
CA ARG A 91 -15.57 2.24 13.82
C ARG A 91 -16.25 1.78 15.11
N THR A 92 -16.44 2.70 16.04
CA THR A 92 -17.06 2.42 17.36
C THR A 92 -18.53 1.98 17.27
N ASP A 93 -19.21 2.30 16.17
CA ASP A 93 -20.57 1.83 15.88
C ASP A 93 -20.61 0.39 15.30
N GLY A 94 -19.43 -0.24 15.14
CA GLY A 94 -19.27 -1.57 14.59
C GLY A 94 -19.27 -1.62 13.05
N SER A 95 -19.42 -0.50 12.35
CA SER A 95 -19.25 -0.45 10.90
C SER A 95 -17.78 -0.62 10.49
N ILE A 96 -17.54 -1.12 9.30
CA ILE A 96 -16.19 -1.32 8.74
C ILE A 96 -16.12 -0.62 7.39
N TRP A 97 -15.02 0.10 7.17
CA TRP A 97 -14.85 0.96 6.01
C TRP A 97 -13.50 0.73 5.32
N LEU A 98 -13.49 0.81 3.98
CA LEU A 98 -12.28 0.83 3.16
C LEU A 98 -11.98 2.28 2.73
N PHE A 99 -10.71 2.64 2.72
CA PHE A 99 -10.28 3.97 2.27
C PHE A 99 -9.83 3.94 0.80
N ARG A 100 -10.55 4.64 -0.07
CA ARG A 100 -10.28 4.84 -1.51
C ARG A 100 -9.95 3.55 -2.29
N PRO A 101 -10.68 2.44 -2.07
CA PRO A 101 -10.31 1.14 -2.62
C PRO A 101 -10.29 1.10 -4.15
N LEU A 102 -11.07 1.95 -4.84
CA LEU A 102 -11.09 2.07 -6.30
C LEU A 102 -9.76 2.58 -6.87
N LEU A 103 -9.03 3.45 -6.14
CA LEU A 103 -7.69 3.85 -6.57
C LEU A 103 -6.69 2.69 -6.46
N ASN A 104 -6.82 1.84 -5.45
CA ASN A 104 -6.03 0.62 -5.33
C ASN A 104 -6.36 -0.36 -6.47
N ALA A 105 -7.65 -0.57 -6.78
CA ALA A 105 -8.08 -1.41 -7.90
C ALA A 105 -7.50 -0.93 -9.23
N ARG A 106 -7.60 0.36 -9.52
CA ARG A 106 -7.03 0.98 -10.73
C ARG A 106 -5.51 0.79 -10.80
N ARG A 107 -4.78 1.05 -9.71
CA ARG A 107 -3.33 0.91 -9.66
C ARG A 107 -2.90 -0.55 -9.77
N PHE A 108 -3.66 -1.49 -9.18
CA PHE A 108 -3.44 -2.92 -9.34
C PHE A 108 -3.55 -3.35 -10.80
N ARG A 109 -4.61 -2.89 -11.50
CA ARG A 109 -4.82 -3.14 -12.91
C ARG A 109 -3.69 -2.55 -13.79
N GLN A 110 -3.26 -1.32 -13.52
CA GLN A 110 -2.12 -0.69 -14.21
C GLN A 110 -0.82 -1.47 -13.99
N SER A 111 -0.58 -1.93 -12.76
CA SER A 111 0.60 -2.74 -12.42
C SER A 111 0.56 -4.10 -13.11
N ALA A 112 -0.62 -4.75 -13.16
CA ALA A 112 -0.82 -6.00 -13.89
C ALA A 112 -0.55 -5.83 -15.40
N ALA A 113 -1.11 -4.80 -16.01
CA ALA A 113 -0.87 -4.48 -17.42
C ALA A 113 0.63 -4.25 -17.72
N ARG A 114 1.36 -3.55 -16.83
CA ARG A 114 2.79 -3.30 -17.00
C ARG A 114 3.64 -4.58 -17.00
N LEU A 115 3.20 -5.61 -16.26
CA LEU A 115 3.89 -6.90 -16.18
C LEU A 115 3.27 -7.99 -17.07
N ALA A 116 2.43 -7.60 -18.03
CA ALA A 116 1.74 -8.54 -18.94
C ALA A 116 0.95 -9.63 -18.18
N LEU A 117 0.34 -9.27 -17.05
CA LEU A 117 -0.62 -10.07 -16.32
C LEU A 117 -2.06 -9.72 -16.75
N PRO A 118 -3.03 -10.64 -16.65
CA PRO A 118 -4.42 -10.36 -16.92
C PRO A 118 -4.94 -9.28 -15.97
N GLN A 119 -5.76 -8.37 -16.51
CA GLN A 119 -6.33 -7.30 -15.71
C GLN A 119 -7.55 -7.79 -14.93
N LEU A 120 -7.57 -7.49 -13.64
CA LEU A 120 -8.72 -7.74 -12.77
C LEU A 120 -9.68 -6.57 -12.86
N SER A 121 -11.00 -6.82 -12.96
CA SER A 121 -12.00 -5.76 -12.92
C SER A 121 -12.06 -5.09 -11.53
N ASP A 122 -12.51 -3.84 -11.49
CA ASP A 122 -12.68 -3.12 -10.23
C ASP A 122 -13.71 -3.84 -9.33
N ASP A 123 -14.78 -4.39 -9.91
CA ASP A 123 -15.82 -5.13 -9.18
C ASP A 123 -15.27 -6.41 -8.55
N LEU A 124 -14.49 -7.21 -9.29
CA LEU A 124 -13.90 -8.44 -8.77
C LEU A 124 -12.86 -8.14 -7.68
N PHE A 125 -12.06 -7.07 -7.86
CA PHE A 125 -11.13 -6.59 -6.84
C PHE A 125 -11.87 -6.20 -5.56
N LEU A 126 -12.90 -5.35 -5.64
CA LEU A 126 -13.70 -4.93 -4.49
C LEU A 126 -14.42 -6.09 -3.82
N SER A 127 -15.07 -6.96 -4.61
CA SER A 127 -15.79 -8.13 -4.09
C SER A 127 -14.87 -9.06 -3.32
N SER A 128 -13.62 -9.25 -3.76
CA SER A 128 -12.62 -10.06 -3.06
C SER A 128 -12.28 -9.52 -1.67
N LEU A 129 -12.15 -8.19 -1.55
CA LEU A 129 -11.88 -7.51 -0.27
C LEU A 129 -13.09 -7.60 0.66
N ILE A 130 -14.26 -7.24 0.14
CA ILE A 130 -15.50 -7.19 0.91
C ILE A 130 -15.84 -8.58 1.44
N SER A 131 -15.80 -9.61 0.59
CA SER A 131 -16.10 -10.99 1.01
C SER A 131 -15.14 -11.50 2.07
N LEU A 132 -13.83 -11.23 1.95
CA LEU A 132 -12.86 -11.62 2.96
C LEU A 132 -13.12 -10.93 4.29
N VAL A 133 -13.30 -9.60 4.28
CA VAL A 133 -13.53 -8.83 5.52
C VAL A 133 -14.87 -9.18 6.16
N GLN A 134 -15.89 -9.52 5.39
CA GLN A 134 -17.16 -10.01 5.94
C GLN A 134 -17.01 -11.33 6.72
N VAL A 135 -16.19 -12.27 6.20
CA VAL A 135 -15.92 -13.57 6.84
C VAL A 135 -15.03 -13.39 8.07
N ASP A 136 -14.01 -12.55 7.97
CA ASP A 136 -13.01 -12.27 9.01
C ASP A 136 -13.30 -10.99 9.80
N ARG A 137 -14.57 -10.56 9.86
CA ARG A 137 -14.98 -9.32 10.50
C ARG A 137 -14.44 -9.15 11.93
N ALA A 138 -14.34 -10.24 12.68
CA ALA A 138 -13.84 -10.23 14.05
C ALA A 138 -12.34 -9.88 14.16
N TRP A 139 -11.61 -9.89 13.05
CA TRP A 139 -10.20 -9.50 12.98
C TRP A 139 -9.99 -8.00 12.76
N VAL A 140 -11.04 -7.23 12.50
CA VAL A 140 -10.95 -5.77 12.32
C VAL A 140 -10.96 -5.11 13.69
N PRO A 141 -9.86 -4.45 14.10
CA PRO A 141 -9.84 -3.68 15.35
C PRO A 141 -10.85 -2.54 15.32
N THR A 142 -11.56 -2.33 16.41
CA THR A 142 -12.60 -1.27 16.57
C THR A 142 -12.25 -0.25 17.63
N ASP A 143 -11.00 -0.27 18.10
CA ASP A 143 -10.50 0.64 19.14
C ASP A 143 -9.82 1.90 18.57
N ASP A 144 -9.55 2.88 19.44
CA ASP A 144 -9.02 4.20 19.09
C ASP A 144 -7.50 4.24 18.87
N ARG A 145 -6.81 3.09 18.95
CA ARG A 145 -5.34 2.99 18.95
C ARG A 145 -4.68 3.08 17.57
N GLU A 146 -5.38 3.58 16.55
CA GLU A 146 -4.93 3.60 15.17
C GLU A 146 -4.64 2.18 14.60
N CYS A 147 -5.33 1.17 15.13
CA CYS A 147 -5.27 -0.19 14.64
C CYS A 147 -6.24 -0.39 13.47
N SER A 148 -5.93 -1.32 12.57
CA SER A 148 -6.73 -1.60 11.37
C SER A 148 -6.49 -3.03 10.90
N LEU A 149 -7.33 -3.54 10.00
CA LEU A 149 -7.01 -4.77 9.29
C LEU A 149 -6.34 -4.40 7.96
N TYR A 150 -5.05 -4.72 7.82
CA TYR A 150 -4.30 -4.51 6.59
C TYR A 150 -4.63 -5.61 5.58
N LEU A 151 -5.06 -5.23 4.38
CA LEU A 151 -5.39 -6.12 3.29
C LEU A 151 -4.26 -6.13 2.27
N ARG A 152 -3.82 -7.33 1.85
CA ARG A 152 -2.77 -7.55 0.89
C ARG A 152 -3.29 -8.31 -0.34
N PRO A 153 -3.92 -7.63 -1.29
CA PRO A 153 -4.17 -8.19 -2.62
C PRO A 153 -2.85 -8.44 -3.34
N PHE A 154 -2.72 -9.58 -4.01
CA PHE A 154 -1.56 -9.88 -4.85
C PHE A 154 -1.95 -10.85 -5.97
N MET A 155 -1.17 -10.82 -7.04
CA MET A 155 -1.36 -11.64 -8.22
C MET A 155 -0.01 -12.10 -8.74
N PHE A 156 0.08 -13.35 -9.17
CA PHE A 156 1.32 -13.87 -9.73
C PHE A 156 1.09 -14.89 -10.83
N GLY A 157 2.04 -14.94 -11.78
CA GLY A 157 2.11 -15.97 -12.81
C GLY A 157 2.41 -17.33 -12.19
N ALA A 158 1.47 -18.25 -12.31
CA ALA A 158 1.51 -19.59 -11.72
C ALA A 158 1.85 -20.70 -12.75
N GLU A 159 2.18 -20.33 -13.98
CA GLU A 159 2.54 -21.29 -15.02
C GLU A 159 3.88 -21.95 -14.74
N GLU A 160 3.97 -23.23 -15.05
CA GLU A 160 5.19 -24.03 -14.94
C GLU A 160 5.98 -23.97 -16.26
N GLY A 161 7.19 -23.44 -16.20
CA GLY A 161 8.05 -23.33 -17.38
C GLY A 161 9.18 -22.33 -17.20
N LEU A 162 10.26 -22.52 -17.97
CA LEU A 162 11.44 -21.66 -17.94
C LEU A 162 11.49 -20.69 -19.12
N THR A 163 10.44 -20.63 -19.93
CA THR A 163 10.36 -19.69 -21.06
C THR A 163 9.89 -18.33 -20.56
N VAL A 164 10.63 -17.27 -20.91
CA VAL A 164 10.26 -15.90 -20.56
C VAL A 164 9.12 -15.45 -21.47
N ARG A 165 7.88 -15.51 -20.97
CA ARG A 165 6.66 -15.06 -21.64
C ARG A 165 5.56 -14.73 -20.64
N PRO A 166 4.50 -14.00 -21.02
CA PRO A 166 3.33 -13.81 -20.17
C PRO A 166 2.74 -15.16 -19.75
N SER A 167 2.52 -15.33 -18.45
CA SER A 167 1.95 -16.56 -17.88
C SER A 167 0.54 -16.79 -18.39
N GLN A 168 0.23 -18.04 -18.77
CA GLN A 168 -1.10 -18.48 -19.20
C GLN A 168 -1.95 -18.99 -18.03
N ARG A 169 -1.38 -19.07 -16.84
CA ARG A 169 -2.08 -19.37 -15.58
C ARG A 169 -1.66 -18.37 -14.53
N VAL A 170 -2.62 -17.75 -13.87
CA VAL A 170 -2.40 -16.71 -12.86
C VAL A 170 -3.26 -16.99 -11.64
N THR A 171 -2.70 -16.76 -10.48
CA THR A 171 -3.41 -16.78 -9.21
C THR A 171 -3.50 -15.36 -8.65
N TYR A 172 -4.70 -14.94 -8.31
CA TYR A 172 -4.98 -13.74 -7.52
C TYR A 172 -5.45 -14.15 -6.13
N ALA A 173 -4.95 -13.47 -5.09
CA ALA A 173 -5.41 -13.72 -3.73
C ALA A 173 -5.37 -12.44 -2.89
N VAL A 174 -6.14 -12.43 -1.81
CA VAL A 174 -6.08 -11.41 -0.76
C VAL A 174 -5.88 -12.12 0.56
N ILE A 175 -4.87 -11.69 1.32
CA ILE A 175 -4.68 -12.06 2.72
C ILE A 175 -4.88 -10.84 3.60
N ALA A 176 -5.22 -11.04 4.87
CA ALA A 176 -5.46 -9.97 5.82
C ALA A 176 -4.61 -10.14 7.08
N SER A 177 -4.14 -9.01 7.63
CA SER A 177 -3.28 -8.97 8.81
C SER A 177 -3.72 -7.84 9.73
N PRO A 178 -4.06 -8.07 10.99
CA PRO A 178 -4.30 -7.00 11.93
C PRO A 178 -3.01 -6.19 12.10
N SER A 179 -3.12 -4.88 12.12
CA SER A 179 -1.97 -3.99 12.18
C SER A 179 -2.21 -2.85 13.17
N GLY A 180 -1.22 -2.62 14.02
CA GLY A 180 -1.09 -1.43 14.84
C GLY A 180 -0.40 -0.28 14.12
N PRO A 181 -0.01 0.77 14.84
CA PRO A 181 0.81 1.84 14.31
C PRO A 181 2.09 1.29 13.68
N TYR A 182 2.42 1.72 12.47
CA TYR A 182 3.61 1.24 11.75
C TYR A 182 4.92 1.58 12.48
N PHE A 183 4.96 2.73 13.14
CA PHE A 183 6.04 3.14 14.02
C PHE A 183 5.54 3.21 15.47
N PRO A 184 5.89 2.24 16.33
CA PRO A 184 5.59 2.29 17.74
C PRO A 184 6.27 3.53 18.39
N GLY A 185 5.49 4.33 19.13
CA GLY A 185 6.01 5.55 19.77
C GLY A 185 5.73 6.86 19.02
N GLY A 186 4.98 6.80 17.93
CA GLY A 186 4.61 7.98 17.13
C GLY A 186 5.68 8.35 16.10
N ALA A 187 5.40 9.41 15.34
CA ALA A 187 6.31 9.90 14.30
C ALA A 187 7.41 10.78 14.94
N ASN A 188 8.42 10.16 15.55
CA ASN A 188 9.57 10.88 16.17
C ASN A 188 10.51 11.54 15.16
N GLY A 189 10.20 11.39 13.86
CA GLY A 189 11.05 11.85 12.77
C GLY A 189 12.07 10.79 12.34
N MET A 190 12.27 10.67 11.03
CA MET A 190 13.17 9.71 10.41
C MET A 190 14.45 10.39 9.91
N TRP A 191 15.57 9.74 10.08
CA TRP A 191 16.80 10.03 9.35
C TRP A 191 16.85 9.22 8.05
N GLN A 192 17.23 9.89 6.96
CA GLN A 192 17.32 9.27 5.64
C GLN A 192 18.77 9.11 5.22
N TRP A 193 19.14 7.92 4.77
CA TRP A 193 20.37 7.70 4.03
C TRP A 193 20.15 8.08 2.56
N VAL A 194 21.00 8.92 2.00
CA VAL A 194 20.94 9.27 0.58
C VAL A 194 21.61 8.14 -0.22
N GLY A 195 20.76 7.29 -0.81
CA GLY A 195 21.21 6.10 -1.51
C GLY A 195 21.91 6.41 -2.83
N LYS A 196 22.91 5.60 -3.17
CA LYS A 196 23.64 5.70 -4.44
C LYS A 196 22.97 4.96 -5.60
N TYR A 197 21.99 4.08 -5.29
CA TYR A 197 21.29 3.30 -6.29
C TYR A 197 19.95 3.94 -6.61
N PRO A 198 19.57 4.10 -7.88
CA PRO A 198 18.23 4.56 -8.21
C PRO A 198 17.21 3.47 -7.89
N ARG A 199 16.04 3.85 -7.38
CA ARG A 199 14.94 2.92 -7.14
C ARG A 199 14.38 2.34 -8.44
N ALA A 200 14.25 3.16 -9.46
CA ALA A 200 13.72 2.79 -10.76
C ALA A 200 14.21 3.73 -11.85
N TRP A 201 14.19 3.21 -13.08
CA TRP A 201 14.57 3.96 -14.29
C TRP A 201 13.33 4.49 -15.00
N ALA A 202 13.48 5.60 -15.71
CA ALA A 202 12.45 6.17 -16.57
C ALA A 202 12.01 5.13 -17.63
N GLY A 203 10.69 4.95 -17.79
CA GLY A 203 10.13 3.91 -18.68
C GLY A 203 10.24 2.48 -18.15
N GLY A 204 10.85 2.25 -16.98
CA GLY A 204 10.95 0.95 -16.32
C GLY A 204 9.66 0.55 -15.59
N THR A 205 9.80 -0.14 -14.46
CA THR A 205 8.70 -0.65 -13.63
C THR A 205 8.35 0.22 -12.43
N GLY A 206 8.98 1.41 -12.29
CA GLY A 206 8.85 2.25 -11.09
C GLY A 206 7.42 2.65 -10.73
N SER A 207 6.55 2.84 -11.72
CA SER A 207 5.13 3.16 -11.53
C SER A 207 4.26 1.94 -11.21
N ALA A 208 4.78 0.71 -11.37
CA ALA A 208 4.06 -0.51 -11.03
C ALA A 208 4.35 -0.93 -9.58
N LYS A 209 3.32 -1.44 -8.88
CA LYS A 209 3.50 -2.04 -7.56
C LYS A 209 3.95 -3.49 -7.71
N PHE A 210 5.24 -3.64 -7.97
CA PHE A 210 5.91 -4.85 -8.42
C PHE A 210 7.03 -5.24 -7.44
N GLY A 211 7.07 -6.51 -7.03
CA GLY A 211 8.02 -7.01 -6.02
C GLY A 211 9.49 -6.76 -6.36
N GLY A 212 9.86 -6.76 -7.64
CA GLY A 212 11.22 -6.46 -8.09
C GLY A 212 11.70 -5.06 -7.70
N ASN A 213 10.82 -4.05 -7.69
CA ASN A 213 11.18 -2.71 -7.25
C ASN A 213 11.49 -2.67 -5.73
N TYR A 214 10.88 -3.56 -4.95
CA TYR A 214 11.08 -3.63 -3.50
C TYR A 214 12.32 -4.44 -3.14
N SER A 215 12.54 -5.56 -3.81
CA SER A 215 13.74 -6.37 -3.56
C SER A 215 15.03 -5.67 -3.96
N SER A 216 15.01 -4.82 -4.99
CA SER A 216 16.17 -4.00 -5.38
C SER A 216 16.57 -2.95 -4.34
N ASN A 217 15.68 -2.59 -3.42
CA ASN A 217 15.93 -1.60 -2.38
C ASN A 217 16.65 -2.18 -1.16
N LEU A 218 16.62 -3.51 -0.96
CA LEU A 218 17.08 -4.15 0.29
C LEU A 218 18.53 -3.83 0.62
N LEU A 219 19.42 -3.79 -0.37
CA LEU A 219 20.81 -3.43 -0.13
C LEU A 219 20.97 -1.99 0.37
N ALA A 220 20.22 -1.06 -0.22
CA ALA A 220 20.26 0.34 0.20
C ALA A 220 19.64 0.55 1.59
N GLU A 221 18.62 -0.24 1.95
CA GLU A 221 18.04 -0.24 3.30
C GLU A 221 19.03 -0.79 4.35
N MET A 222 19.81 -1.83 4.01
CA MET A 222 20.90 -2.32 4.88
C MET A 222 21.99 -1.25 5.06
N GLU A 223 22.42 -0.59 3.98
CA GLU A 223 23.38 0.52 4.06
C GLU A 223 22.85 1.65 4.98
N ALA A 224 21.58 2.00 4.88
CA ALA A 224 20.95 3.01 5.74
C ALA A 224 21.06 2.63 7.22
N GLN A 225 20.75 1.38 7.57
CA GLN A 225 20.85 0.87 8.96
C GLN A 225 22.28 0.90 9.48
N GLU A 226 23.27 0.52 8.67
CA GLU A 226 24.69 0.60 9.01
C GLU A 226 25.15 2.02 9.33
N HIS A 227 24.53 3.03 8.70
CA HIS A 227 24.80 4.45 8.95
C HIS A 227 23.89 5.09 10.01
N GLY A 228 23.07 4.29 10.72
CA GLY A 228 22.17 4.76 11.76
C GLY A 228 21.04 5.63 11.22
N CYS A 229 20.57 5.33 9.99
CA CYS A 229 19.40 5.92 9.37
C CYS A 229 18.22 4.96 9.40
N ASP A 230 17.02 5.51 9.44
CA ASP A 230 15.78 4.73 9.52
C ASP A 230 15.30 4.25 8.15
N ASN A 231 15.70 4.93 7.07
CA ASN A 231 15.26 4.64 5.73
C ASN A 231 16.21 5.26 4.68
N VAL A 232 15.91 5.01 3.39
CA VAL A 232 16.70 5.51 2.25
C VAL A 232 15.92 6.56 1.49
N LEU A 233 16.57 7.70 1.17
CA LEU A 233 16.10 8.58 0.12
C LEU A 233 16.68 8.12 -1.22
N PHE A 234 15.82 7.72 -2.14
CA PHE A 234 16.20 7.36 -3.50
C PHE A 234 16.23 8.57 -4.41
N LEU A 235 17.31 8.67 -5.17
CA LEU A 235 17.47 9.63 -6.26
C LEU A 235 17.44 8.87 -7.60
N ASP A 236 17.02 9.55 -8.67
CA ASP A 236 17.26 9.02 -10.01
C ASP A 236 18.70 9.28 -10.46
N HIS A 237 19.03 8.88 -11.69
CA HIS A 237 20.39 9.02 -12.23
C HIS A 237 20.80 10.48 -12.49
N ASP A 238 19.84 11.41 -12.58
CA ASP A 238 20.07 12.85 -12.74
C ASP A 238 20.10 13.57 -11.38
N GLY A 239 19.93 12.85 -10.26
CA GLY A 239 19.97 13.40 -8.91
C GLY A 239 18.67 14.05 -8.47
N TYR A 240 17.53 13.71 -9.07
CA TYR A 240 16.22 14.13 -8.60
C TYR A 240 15.66 13.16 -7.55
N VAL A 241 15.00 13.72 -6.55
CA VAL A 241 14.33 12.96 -5.49
C VAL A 241 13.22 12.09 -6.09
N GLN A 242 13.22 10.80 -5.74
CA GLN A 242 12.18 9.86 -6.12
C GLN A 242 11.28 9.53 -4.92
N GLU A 243 11.70 8.65 -4.05
CA GLU A 243 10.93 8.13 -2.92
C GLU A 243 11.80 7.94 -1.69
N SER A 244 11.18 7.87 -0.51
CA SER A 244 11.79 7.46 0.74
C SER A 244 11.44 5.99 1.00
N GLY A 245 12.38 5.08 0.76
CA GLY A 245 12.10 3.65 0.82
C GLY A 245 10.96 3.26 -0.12
N THR A 246 9.83 2.91 0.46
CA THR A 246 8.58 2.54 -0.24
C THR A 246 7.49 3.59 -0.13
N MET A 247 7.84 4.83 0.22
CA MET A 247 6.92 5.94 0.53
C MET A 247 7.17 7.13 -0.39
N ASN A 248 6.11 7.86 -0.76
CA ASN A 248 6.22 9.11 -1.50
C ASN A 248 6.70 10.24 -0.59
N VAL A 249 7.50 11.17 -1.12
CA VAL A 249 8.08 12.30 -0.38
C VAL A 249 7.30 13.58 -0.63
N PHE A 250 7.15 14.38 0.42
CA PHE A 250 6.59 15.72 0.40
C PHE A 250 7.52 16.71 1.09
N VAL A 251 7.53 17.93 0.58
CA VAL A 251 8.28 19.07 1.12
C VAL A 251 7.33 20.22 1.35
N ILE A 252 7.36 20.86 2.53
CA ILE A 252 6.63 22.10 2.81
C ILE A 252 7.62 23.25 2.82
N THR A 253 7.35 24.25 2.00
CA THR A 253 8.20 25.46 1.89
C THR A 253 7.70 26.59 2.79
N SER A 254 8.57 27.57 3.02
CA SER A 254 8.22 28.84 3.73
C SER A 254 7.13 29.64 3.02
N ASP A 255 6.98 29.43 1.72
CA ASP A 255 6.02 30.15 0.87
C ASP A 255 4.63 29.47 0.88
N GLY A 256 4.46 28.37 1.65
CA GLY A 256 3.20 27.66 1.79
C GLY A 256 2.93 26.67 0.65
N GLU A 257 3.96 26.21 -0.06
CA GLU A 257 3.81 25.14 -1.05
C GLU A 257 3.96 23.76 -0.40
N LEU A 258 3.14 22.81 -0.86
CA LEU A 258 3.29 21.38 -0.60
C LEU A 258 3.83 20.72 -1.87
N VAL A 259 5.13 20.54 -1.94
CA VAL A 259 5.82 20.03 -3.13
C VAL A 259 6.05 18.54 -3.04
N THR A 260 5.81 17.81 -4.11
CA THR A 260 6.11 16.36 -4.24
C THR A 260 6.70 16.06 -5.61
N PRO A 261 7.58 15.06 -5.75
CA PRO A 261 8.09 14.65 -7.05
C PRO A 261 6.98 14.31 -8.05
N SER A 262 7.19 14.71 -9.32
CA SER A 262 6.32 14.37 -10.44
C SER A 262 6.24 12.85 -10.63
N LEU A 263 5.09 12.35 -11.09
CA LEU A 263 4.92 10.95 -11.46
C LEU A 263 5.79 10.59 -12.69
N GLY A 264 5.99 9.29 -12.88
CA GLY A 264 6.75 8.72 -14.00
C GLY A 264 7.61 7.55 -13.56
N THR A 265 8.59 7.78 -12.68
CA THR A 265 9.46 6.74 -12.12
C THR A 265 9.02 6.29 -10.72
N ILE A 266 8.15 7.02 -10.07
CA ILE A 266 7.63 6.75 -8.73
C ILE A 266 6.24 6.15 -8.76
N LEU A 267 5.86 5.51 -7.65
CA LEU A 267 4.52 4.95 -7.50
C LEU A 267 3.47 6.06 -7.31
N GLU A 268 2.35 5.97 -8.03
CA GLU A 268 1.17 6.80 -7.80
C GLU A 268 0.49 6.40 -6.49
N GLY A 269 0.94 7.01 -5.37
CA GLY A 269 0.48 6.67 -4.03
C GLY A 269 -0.94 7.14 -3.77
N VAL A 270 -1.80 6.26 -3.21
CA VAL A 270 -3.16 6.65 -2.78
C VAL A 270 -3.08 7.69 -1.66
N THR A 271 -2.18 7.50 -0.69
CA THR A 271 -1.94 8.49 0.36
C THR A 271 -1.36 9.78 -0.21
N ARG A 272 -0.45 9.71 -1.22
CA ARG A 272 0.06 10.87 -1.93
C ARG A 272 -1.06 11.70 -2.55
N ALA A 273 -1.95 11.07 -3.30
CA ALA A 273 -3.10 11.73 -3.92
C ALA A 273 -4.01 12.37 -2.85
N SER A 274 -4.16 11.73 -1.69
CA SER A 274 -4.95 12.26 -0.58
C SER A 274 -4.29 13.50 0.06
N MET A 275 -2.97 13.52 0.24
CA MET A 275 -2.25 14.70 0.74
C MET A 275 -2.43 15.91 -0.19
N LEU A 276 -2.31 15.70 -1.51
CA LEU A 276 -2.54 16.78 -2.49
C LEU A 276 -3.97 17.35 -2.41
N SER A 277 -4.97 16.48 -2.18
CA SER A 277 -6.37 16.92 -2.02
C SER A 277 -6.62 17.65 -0.69
N LEU A 278 -5.92 17.25 0.38
CA LEU A 278 -6.07 17.86 1.71
C LEU A 278 -5.31 19.18 1.88
N ALA A 279 -4.25 19.40 1.09
CA ALA A 279 -3.34 20.54 1.20
C ALA A 279 -4.06 21.91 1.26
N PRO A 280 -5.07 22.21 0.39
CA PRO A 280 -5.75 23.51 0.44
C PRO A 280 -6.47 23.79 1.75
N ALA A 281 -7.03 22.75 2.40
CA ALA A 281 -7.69 22.89 3.70
C ALA A 281 -6.72 23.24 4.85
N HIS A 282 -5.42 23.08 4.60
CA HIS A 282 -4.34 23.45 5.51
C HIS A 282 -3.59 24.72 5.07
N GLY A 283 -4.12 25.47 4.10
CA GLY A 283 -3.48 26.68 3.57
C GLY A 283 -2.24 26.42 2.74
N LEU A 284 -2.08 25.19 2.22
CA LEU A 284 -0.94 24.78 1.42
C LEU A 284 -1.31 24.69 -0.06
N ALA A 285 -0.45 25.19 -0.94
CA ALA A 285 -0.58 25.07 -2.39
C ALA A 285 0.08 23.76 -2.87
N PRO A 286 -0.65 22.77 -3.41
CA PRO A 286 -0.06 21.53 -3.90
C PRO A 286 0.71 21.77 -5.21
N VAL A 287 1.97 21.30 -5.27
CA VAL A 287 2.86 21.42 -6.42
C VAL A 287 3.51 20.08 -6.75
N GLU A 288 3.36 19.63 -7.99
CA GLU A 288 4.02 18.44 -8.50
C GLU A 288 5.15 18.84 -9.45
N ARG A 289 6.41 18.60 -9.05
CA ARG A 289 7.58 18.92 -9.87
C ARG A 289 8.78 18.05 -9.53
N GLN A 290 9.76 18.01 -10.39
CA GLN A 290 11.06 17.43 -10.05
C GLN A 290 11.73 18.26 -8.94
N ILE A 291 12.40 17.55 -8.01
CA ILE A 291 13.13 18.16 -6.88
C ILE A 291 14.59 17.71 -7.00
N PRO A 292 15.50 18.58 -7.50
CA PRO A 292 16.92 18.28 -7.48
C PRO A 292 17.42 18.14 -6.04
N PHE A 293 18.18 17.09 -5.73
CA PHE A 293 18.69 16.90 -4.37
C PHE A 293 19.57 18.07 -3.88
N GLY A 294 20.35 18.66 -4.78
CA GLY A 294 21.13 19.86 -4.46
C GLY A 294 20.28 21.07 -4.09
N GLU A 295 19.09 21.24 -4.70
CA GLU A 295 18.09 22.24 -4.30
C GLU A 295 17.54 21.92 -2.92
N LEU A 296 17.08 20.68 -2.70
CA LEU A 296 16.55 20.25 -1.41
C LEU A 296 17.54 20.51 -0.27
N LYS A 297 18.81 20.13 -0.43
CA LYS A 297 19.86 20.36 0.56
C LYS A 297 20.05 21.86 0.85
N ARG A 298 20.23 22.68 -0.20
CA ARG A 298 20.41 24.13 -0.07
C ARG A 298 19.22 24.79 0.62
N ASP A 299 18.00 24.40 0.26
CA ASP A 299 16.77 25.01 0.74
C ASP A 299 16.44 24.55 2.19
N CYS A 300 16.88 23.37 2.63
CA CYS A 300 16.92 22.99 4.05
C CYS A 300 17.86 23.88 4.84
N ILE A 301 19.12 24.05 4.37
CA ILE A 301 20.14 24.85 5.06
C ILE A 301 19.74 26.34 5.15
N SER A 302 19.10 26.88 4.13
CA SER A 302 18.64 28.27 4.12
C SER A 302 17.38 28.52 4.94
N GLY A 303 16.68 27.45 5.38
CA GLY A 303 15.40 27.54 6.07
C GLY A 303 14.20 27.83 5.16
N LYS A 304 14.37 27.76 3.84
CA LYS A 304 13.26 27.84 2.89
C LYS A 304 12.36 26.61 2.96
N ILE A 305 12.92 25.43 3.21
CA ILE A 305 12.15 24.22 3.54
C ILE A 305 11.89 24.20 5.03
N ARG A 306 10.61 24.04 5.39
CA ARG A 306 10.14 23.98 6.78
C ARG A 306 9.95 22.58 7.28
N GLU A 307 9.39 21.69 6.43
CA GLU A 307 9.12 20.31 6.78
C GLU A 307 9.38 19.41 5.56
N ILE A 308 9.82 18.20 5.83
CA ILE A 308 9.84 17.11 4.86
C ILE A 308 9.19 15.89 5.52
N PHE A 309 8.38 15.15 4.78
CA PHE A 309 7.76 13.93 5.27
C PHE A 309 7.53 12.91 4.15
N ALA A 310 7.40 11.66 4.53
CA ALA A 310 7.08 10.56 3.65
C ALA A 310 5.68 10.02 3.93
N VAL A 311 4.98 9.53 2.90
CA VAL A 311 3.61 9.03 3.04
C VAL A 311 3.42 7.67 2.39
N GLY A 312 2.60 6.83 3.02
CA GLY A 312 2.23 5.51 2.52
C GLY A 312 1.09 4.89 3.31
N THR A 313 0.48 3.83 2.81
CA THR A 313 -0.67 3.18 3.47
C THR A 313 -0.32 2.66 4.88
N GLY A 314 0.85 2.05 5.06
CA GLY A 314 1.29 1.52 6.36
C GLY A 314 1.58 2.63 7.35
N ALA A 315 2.45 3.54 6.94
CA ALA A 315 3.05 4.58 7.77
C ALA A 315 2.19 5.85 7.92
N VAL A 316 1.18 6.04 7.07
CA VAL A 316 0.32 7.23 6.95
C VAL A 316 1.15 8.45 6.56
N VAL A 317 1.71 9.17 7.53
CA VAL A 317 2.63 10.30 7.36
C VAL A 317 3.76 10.18 8.37
N ASN A 318 4.99 10.22 7.88
CA ASN A 318 6.20 10.17 8.72
C ASN A 318 7.11 11.35 8.42
N PRO A 319 7.38 12.21 9.40
CA PRO A 319 8.33 13.31 9.26
C PRO A 319 9.75 12.81 8.96
N ILE A 320 10.47 13.53 8.11
CA ILE A 320 11.89 13.36 7.84
C ILE A 320 12.61 14.54 8.48
N VAL A 321 13.51 14.25 9.43
CA VAL A 321 14.15 15.26 10.25
C VAL A 321 15.62 15.50 9.88
N GLY A 322 16.21 14.60 9.09
CA GLY A 322 17.59 14.76 8.65
C GLY A 322 17.99 13.77 7.56
N PHE A 323 19.12 14.08 6.96
CA PHE A 323 19.74 13.31 5.88
C PHE A 323 21.20 13.06 6.18
N LYS A 324 21.66 11.82 5.89
CA LYS A 324 23.07 11.44 5.83
C LYS A 324 23.37 10.82 4.47
N GLY A 325 24.57 10.98 4.02
CA GLY A 325 25.07 10.39 2.78
C GLY A 325 26.58 10.48 2.71
N PRO A 326 27.23 9.90 1.69
CA PRO A 326 28.68 9.88 1.59
C PRO A 326 29.34 11.28 1.67
N GLU A 327 28.64 12.31 1.20
CA GLU A 327 29.17 13.69 1.11
C GLU A 327 28.24 14.71 1.77
N CYS A 328 27.30 14.27 2.60
CA CYS A 328 26.39 15.20 3.27
C CYS A 328 25.85 14.66 4.59
N GLU A 329 25.69 15.59 5.54
CA GLU A 329 24.86 15.41 6.72
C GLU A 329 24.21 16.75 7.01
N PHE A 330 22.88 16.80 7.11
CA PHE A 330 22.13 18.01 7.44
C PHE A 330 20.75 17.67 8.02
N ILE A 331 20.19 18.60 8.76
CA ILE A 331 18.86 18.51 9.36
C ILE A 331 17.84 19.33 8.57
N VAL A 332 16.58 18.98 8.75
CA VAL A 332 15.43 19.75 8.24
C VAL A 332 14.96 20.67 9.37
N ALA A 333 14.92 21.97 9.11
CA ALA A 333 14.55 23.00 10.09
C ALA A 333 15.32 22.86 11.41
N ASP A 334 14.65 22.51 12.51
CA ASP A 334 15.23 22.30 13.84
C ASP A 334 15.51 20.84 14.17
N GLY A 335 15.32 19.92 13.23
CA GLY A 335 15.51 18.48 13.43
C GLY A 335 14.37 17.78 14.18
N ALA A 336 13.20 18.42 14.24
CA ALA A 336 11.99 17.86 14.88
C ALA A 336 10.84 17.72 13.85
N PRO A 337 9.84 16.86 14.13
CA PRO A 337 8.61 16.75 13.35
C PRO A 337 7.86 18.09 13.29
N GLY A 338 7.51 18.53 12.08
CA GLY A 338 6.83 19.79 11.90
C GLY A 338 5.30 19.73 12.15
N PRO A 339 4.66 20.85 12.48
CA PRO A 339 3.24 20.92 12.83
C PRO A 339 2.31 20.68 11.64
N GLN A 340 2.69 21.06 10.42
CA GLN A 340 1.84 20.90 9.24
C GLN A 340 1.70 19.43 8.80
N SER A 341 2.80 18.69 8.78
CA SER A 341 2.78 17.26 8.48
C SER A 341 1.96 16.47 9.51
N GLN A 342 2.04 16.85 10.80
CA GLN A 342 1.22 16.27 11.86
C GLN A 342 -0.26 16.61 11.70
N ALA A 343 -0.59 17.86 11.34
CA ALA A 343 -1.96 18.29 11.09
C ALA A 343 -2.59 17.54 9.90
N LEU A 344 -1.83 17.37 8.81
CA LEU A 344 -2.24 16.58 7.64
C LEU A 344 -2.45 15.10 8.02
N ARG A 345 -1.57 14.52 8.84
CA ARG A 345 -1.70 13.15 9.36
C ARG A 345 -2.98 12.98 10.16
N THR A 346 -3.22 13.87 11.12
CA THR A 346 -4.42 13.84 11.96
C THR A 346 -5.68 13.97 11.11
N HIS A 347 -5.70 14.91 10.16
CA HIS A 347 -6.85 15.10 9.28
C HIS A 347 -7.17 13.83 8.45
N LEU A 348 -6.15 13.19 7.87
CA LEU A 348 -6.34 11.95 7.12
C LEU A 348 -6.86 10.82 8.01
N LEU A 349 -6.25 10.62 9.18
CA LEU A 349 -6.68 9.59 10.13
C LEU A 349 -8.10 9.82 10.63
N ASP A 350 -8.48 11.07 10.89
CA ASP A 350 -9.83 11.40 11.34
C ASP A 350 -10.89 11.05 10.30
N ILE A 351 -10.61 11.23 9.00
CA ILE A 351 -11.49 10.74 7.92
C ILE A 351 -11.53 9.21 7.92
N GLN A 352 -10.37 8.55 7.98
CA GLN A 352 -10.25 7.09 7.90
C GLN A 352 -10.99 6.38 9.03
N TYR A 353 -10.91 6.92 10.25
CA TYR A 353 -11.57 6.37 11.44
C TYR A 353 -12.98 6.93 11.68
N GLY A 354 -13.48 7.81 10.81
CA GLY A 354 -14.81 8.41 10.93
C GLY A 354 -14.97 9.39 12.08
N ARG A 355 -13.87 9.99 12.54
CA ARG A 355 -13.84 11.05 13.56
C ARG A 355 -14.11 12.43 12.95
N ARG A 356 -14.11 12.53 11.63
CA ARG A 356 -14.42 13.73 10.85
C ARG A 356 -15.21 13.33 9.60
N ASP A 357 -16.04 14.24 9.11
CA ASP A 357 -16.75 14.08 7.84
C ASP A 357 -15.78 13.85 6.68
N ASP A 358 -16.21 13.05 5.72
CA ASP A 358 -15.49 12.75 4.49
C ASP A 358 -16.11 13.54 3.31
N PRO A 359 -15.66 14.79 3.06
CA PRO A 359 -16.22 15.62 1.99
C PRO A 359 -15.78 15.17 0.59
N PHE A 360 -14.98 14.11 0.49
CA PHE A 360 -14.42 13.61 -0.76
C PHE A 360 -15.02 12.27 -1.20
N ASP A 361 -15.91 11.67 -0.42
CA ASP A 361 -16.45 10.32 -0.66
C ASP A 361 -15.35 9.25 -0.82
N TRP A 362 -14.31 9.33 0.02
CA TRP A 362 -13.19 8.39 -0.02
C TRP A 362 -13.46 7.07 0.68
N MET A 363 -14.37 7.09 1.64
CA MET A 363 -14.68 5.94 2.47
C MET A 363 -15.80 5.10 1.84
N VAL A 364 -15.57 3.79 1.73
CA VAL A 364 -16.54 2.82 1.20
C VAL A 364 -16.89 1.85 2.33
N GLU A 365 -18.16 1.81 2.72
CA GLU A 365 -18.65 0.91 3.76
C GLU A 365 -18.67 -0.54 3.28
N ILE A 366 -18.22 -1.46 4.12
CA ILE A 366 -18.37 -2.89 3.93
C ILE A 366 -19.72 -3.31 4.51
N PRO A 367 -20.69 -3.75 3.66
CA PRO A 367 -22.01 -4.15 4.14
C PRO A 367 -21.91 -5.33 5.09
N LEU A 368 -22.90 -5.46 5.98
CA LEU A 368 -23.04 -6.66 6.81
C LEU A 368 -23.28 -7.89 5.90
N PRO A 369 -22.80 -9.08 6.31
CA PRO A 369 -23.09 -10.31 5.58
C PRO A 369 -24.60 -10.50 5.40
N ASN A 370 -25.05 -10.77 4.18
CA ASN A 370 -26.44 -11.11 3.93
C ASN A 370 -26.77 -12.48 4.53
N HIS A 371 -27.57 -12.54 5.59
CA HIS A 371 -28.00 -13.80 6.24
C HIS A 371 -28.84 -14.75 5.36
N ARG A 372 -29.11 -14.40 4.09
CA ARG A 372 -29.90 -15.26 3.17
C ARG A 372 -29.12 -16.41 2.54
N ALA A 373 -27.79 -16.34 2.43
CA ALA A 373 -27.00 -17.39 1.79
C ALA A 373 -26.70 -18.62 2.68
N ALA A 374 -26.96 -18.56 3.99
CA ALA A 374 -26.67 -19.64 4.93
C ALA A 374 -27.80 -20.70 5.07
N ARG A 375 -28.90 -20.60 4.35
CA ARG A 375 -30.07 -21.52 4.48
C ARG A 375 -30.32 -22.47 3.30
N GLU A 376 -29.52 -22.42 2.25
CA GLU A 376 -29.68 -23.31 1.08
C GLU A 376 -28.64 -24.45 1.02
N GLY A 377 -27.96 -24.74 2.11
CA GLY A 377 -26.95 -25.79 2.21
C GLY A 377 -27.14 -26.75 3.43
N SER A 378 -28.39 -26.99 3.82
CA SER A 378 -28.68 -28.04 4.85
C SER A 378 -29.53 -29.16 4.28
#